data_e761826ece98ed3b431c48b2ea56820d
#
_entry.id   e761826ece98ed3b431c48b2ea56820d
#
_cell.length_a   1.000
_cell.length_b   1.000
_cell.length_c   1.000
_cell.angle_alpha   90.00
_cell.angle_beta   90.00
_cell.angle_gamma   90.00
#
_symmetry.space_group_name_H-M   'P 1'
#
loop_
_entity.id
_entity.type
_entity.pdbx_description
1 polymer ?
#
loop_
_entity_poly.entity_id
_entity_poly.type
_entity_poly.pdbx_seq_one_letter_code
_entity_poly.pdbx_strand_id
1 'polypeptide(L)'
;MRITDIFDAVRDGTYSDFRKFYTGDPNLFNKYAGMSLLQLAFVNDRNAEEKIKIIQFLISQGADVNFTSPKDQRNPLHIFYFSVMRPDPQYMLKATQLLVEAGTDINGKDKYGAIPLNYAITVVKLPTEAAMPVYQYLIDHGSDICEKDNSGKTCLDYAREFSWRNGLVSLMEGTAS
;
A
#
# COMPACT_ATOMS: atom_id res chain seq x y z
N MET A 1 0.23 -23.27 -6.66
CA MET A 1 -0.05 -22.60 -7.95
C MET A 1 1.20 -22.69 -8.81
N ARG A 2 1.06 -22.89 -10.12
CA ARG A 2 2.22 -22.95 -11.01
C ARG A 2 2.63 -21.54 -11.40
N ILE A 3 3.89 -21.19 -11.21
CA ILE A 3 4.46 -19.90 -11.64
C ILE A 3 4.89 -20.03 -13.10
N THR A 4 4.31 -19.25 -13.98
CA THR A 4 4.47 -19.39 -15.43
C THR A 4 5.13 -18.17 -16.08
N ASP A 5 5.08 -17.02 -15.44
CA ASP A 5 5.67 -15.76 -15.93
C ASP A 5 6.10 -14.85 -14.79
N ILE A 6 6.62 -13.66 -15.13
CA ILE A 6 7.08 -12.65 -14.17
C ILE A 6 5.93 -12.12 -13.30
N PHE A 7 4.73 -12.02 -13.85
CA PHE A 7 3.57 -11.47 -13.12
C PHE A 7 3.07 -12.46 -12.06
N ASP A 8 3.03 -13.75 -12.39
CA ASP A 8 2.76 -14.81 -11.42
C ASP A 8 3.83 -14.85 -10.33
N ALA A 9 5.10 -14.73 -10.73
CA ALA A 9 6.23 -14.78 -9.81
C ALA A 9 6.20 -13.62 -8.79
N VAL A 10 5.90 -12.41 -9.23
CA VAL A 10 5.75 -11.24 -8.35
C VAL A 10 4.55 -11.38 -7.43
N ARG A 11 3.42 -11.87 -7.96
CA ARG A 11 2.16 -11.97 -7.20
C ARG A 11 2.18 -13.09 -6.17
N ASP A 12 2.69 -14.27 -6.52
CA ASP A 12 2.52 -15.49 -5.73
C ASP A 12 3.80 -16.32 -5.53
N GLY A 13 4.89 -15.97 -6.22
CA GLY A 13 6.15 -16.72 -6.19
C GLY A 13 7.08 -16.32 -5.04
N THR A 14 8.25 -16.97 -5.05
CA THR A 14 9.40 -16.60 -4.22
C THR A 14 10.31 -15.60 -4.94
N TYR A 15 11.24 -15.00 -4.22
CA TYR A 15 12.27 -14.15 -4.84
C TYR A 15 13.10 -14.92 -5.89
N SER A 16 13.37 -16.21 -5.64
CA SER A 16 14.04 -17.07 -6.63
C SER A 16 13.19 -17.25 -7.89
N ASP A 17 11.89 -17.45 -7.77
CA ASP A 17 11.00 -17.55 -8.94
C ASP A 17 10.96 -16.24 -9.71
N PHE A 18 10.83 -15.11 -9.02
CA PHE A 18 10.89 -13.80 -9.62
C PHE A 18 12.19 -13.59 -10.42
N ARG A 19 13.35 -13.93 -9.84
CA ARG A 19 14.66 -13.77 -10.49
C ARG A 19 14.81 -14.58 -11.77
N LYS A 20 14.15 -15.75 -11.89
CA LYS A 20 14.17 -16.57 -13.12
C LYS A 20 13.49 -15.89 -14.31
N PHE A 21 12.46 -15.08 -14.05
CA PHE A 21 11.66 -14.42 -15.10
C PHE A 21 12.01 -12.95 -15.29
N TYR A 22 12.79 -12.34 -14.40
CA TYR A 22 13.13 -10.93 -14.50
C TYR A 22 14.10 -10.65 -15.65
N THR A 23 13.70 -9.78 -16.56
CA THR A 23 14.42 -9.45 -17.81
C THR A 23 15.09 -8.08 -17.81
N GLY A 24 15.09 -7.38 -16.66
CA GLY A 24 15.80 -6.09 -16.53
C GLY A 24 14.88 -4.85 -16.51
N ASP A 25 13.59 -4.99 -16.82
CA ASP A 25 12.64 -3.87 -16.77
C ASP A 25 11.80 -3.95 -15.47
N PRO A 26 12.03 -3.05 -14.49
CA PRO A 26 11.26 -3.01 -13.25
C PRO A 26 9.85 -2.42 -13.44
N ASN A 27 9.60 -1.76 -14.58
CA ASN A 27 8.35 -1.05 -14.87
C ASN A 27 7.43 -1.80 -15.84
N LEU A 28 7.66 -3.11 -16.04
CA LEU A 28 6.75 -3.94 -16.82
C LEU A 28 5.31 -3.78 -16.33
N PHE A 29 4.41 -3.61 -17.30
CA PHE A 29 2.99 -3.39 -17.06
C PHE A 29 2.17 -4.61 -17.49
N ASN A 30 1.38 -5.14 -16.55
CA ASN A 30 0.39 -6.17 -16.85
C ASN A 30 -0.91 -5.52 -17.32
N LYS A 31 -1.14 -5.52 -18.63
CA LYS A 31 -2.33 -4.91 -19.23
C LYS A 31 -3.65 -5.58 -18.86
N TYR A 32 -3.63 -6.86 -18.47
CA TYR A 32 -4.83 -7.57 -18.02
C TYR A 32 -5.23 -7.19 -16.59
N ALA A 33 -4.24 -7.07 -15.71
CA ALA A 33 -4.47 -6.59 -14.34
C ALA A 33 -4.56 -5.06 -14.25
N GLY A 34 -4.03 -4.33 -15.23
CA GLY A 34 -3.93 -2.86 -15.19
C GLY A 34 -2.93 -2.37 -14.15
N MET A 35 -1.86 -3.13 -13.89
CA MET A 35 -0.92 -2.89 -12.78
C MET A 35 0.54 -3.04 -13.23
N SER A 36 1.43 -2.26 -12.60
CA SER A 36 2.88 -2.46 -12.69
C SER A 36 3.34 -3.68 -11.89
N LEU A 37 4.59 -4.14 -12.10
CA LEU A 37 5.17 -5.20 -11.28
C LEU A 37 5.13 -4.86 -9.79
N LEU A 38 5.50 -3.61 -9.44
CA LEU A 38 5.50 -3.18 -8.05
C LEU A 38 4.09 -3.23 -7.44
N GLN A 39 3.07 -2.79 -8.17
CA GLN A 39 1.69 -2.89 -7.70
C GLN A 39 1.23 -4.34 -7.52
N LEU A 40 1.61 -5.24 -8.42
CA LEU A 40 1.28 -6.66 -8.31
C LEU A 40 1.91 -7.33 -7.07
N ALA A 41 3.05 -6.85 -6.59
CA ALA A 41 3.64 -7.34 -5.34
C ALA A 41 2.74 -7.08 -4.12
N PHE A 42 1.83 -6.12 -4.19
CA PHE A 42 0.97 -5.69 -3.09
C PHE A 42 -0.48 -6.21 -3.16
N VAL A 43 -0.85 -7.04 -4.13
CA VAL A 43 -2.24 -7.54 -4.24
C VAL A 43 -2.58 -8.64 -3.23
N ASN A 44 -1.60 -9.23 -2.57
CA ASN A 44 -1.75 -10.18 -1.47
C ASN A 44 -0.48 -10.18 -0.60
N ASP A 45 -0.55 -10.83 0.57
CA ASP A 45 0.54 -10.96 1.54
C ASP A 45 1.14 -12.37 1.61
N ARG A 46 0.89 -13.21 0.59
CA ARG A 46 1.50 -14.54 0.51
C ARG A 46 3.01 -14.42 0.42
N ASN A 47 3.72 -15.26 1.16
CA ASN A 47 5.19 -15.23 1.19
C ASN A 47 5.74 -13.84 1.54
N ALA A 48 5.23 -13.20 2.58
CA ALA A 48 5.52 -11.81 2.96
C ALA A 48 7.02 -11.47 2.97
N GLU A 49 7.86 -12.35 3.52
CA GLU A 49 9.33 -12.16 3.53
C GLU A 49 9.92 -12.14 2.12
N GLU A 50 9.46 -13.03 1.23
CA GLU A 50 9.91 -13.07 -0.15
C GLU A 50 9.43 -11.85 -0.94
N LYS A 51 8.21 -11.38 -0.64
CA LYS A 51 7.68 -10.13 -1.21
C LYS A 51 8.51 -8.92 -0.81
N ILE A 52 8.93 -8.81 0.42
CA ILE A 52 9.84 -7.74 0.85
C ILE A 52 11.11 -7.73 0.00
N LYS A 53 11.71 -8.88 -0.26
CA LYS A 53 12.90 -9.00 -1.13
C LYS A 53 12.61 -8.56 -2.57
N ILE A 54 11.46 -8.96 -3.12
CA ILE A 54 11.02 -8.56 -4.48
C ILE A 54 10.80 -7.05 -4.55
N ILE A 55 10.10 -6.47 -3.58
CA ILE A 55 9.80 -5.04 -3.49
C ILE A 55 11.12 -4.24 -3.41
N GLN A 56 12.02 -4.61 -2.50
CA GLN A 56 13.33 -3.97 -2.35
C GLN A 56 14.13 -4.03 -3.64
N PHE A 57 14.14 -5.18 -4.31
CA PHE A 57 14.82 -5.34 -5.58
C PHE A 57 14.21 -4.44 -6.66
N LEU A 58 12.89 -4.46 -6.84
CA LEU A 58 12.21 -3.61 -7.84
C LEU A 58 12.50 -2.13 -7.61
N ILE A 59 12.41 -1.66 -6.37
CA ILE A 59 12.75 -0.27 -5.99
C ILE A 59 14.22 0.03 -6.34
N SER A 60 15.16 -0.86 -6.00
CA SER A 60 16.57 -0.68 -6.29
C SER A 60 16.89 -0.64 -7.79
N GLN A 61 16.04 -1.24 -8.63
CA GLN A 61 16.15 -1.22 -10.08
C GLN A 61 15.43 -0.02 -10.73
N GLY A 62 14.82 0.88 -9.94
CA GLY A 62 14.14 2.06 -10.43
C GLY A 62 12.67 1.83 -10.81
N ALA A 63 11.99 0.92 -10.10
CA ALA A 63 10.54 0.81 -10.24
C ALA A 63 9.86 2.15 -9.91
N ASP A 64 8.91 2.55 -10.73
CA ASP A 64 8.10 3.76 -10.48
C ASP A 64 7.17 3.53 -9.29
N VAL A 65 7.56 4.07 -8.14
CA VAL A 65 6.81 3.98 -6.88
C VAL A 65 5.56 4.86 -6.86
N ASN A 66 5.41 5.73 -7.87
CA ASN A 66 4.25 6.61 -8.05
C ASN A 66 3.39 6.24 -9.26
N PHE A 67 3.68 5.10 -9.91
CA PHE A 67 2.82 4.62 -10.98
C PHE A 67 1.37 4.46 -10.48
N THR A 68 0.42 5.06 -11.21
CA THR A 68 -1.01 4.95 -10.90
C THR A 68 -1.72 4.02 -11.89
N SER A 69 -2.54 3.10 -11.35
CA SER A 69 -3.34 2.21 -12.20
C SER A 69 -4.29 3.01 -13.09
N PRO A 70 -4.40 2.71 -14.41
CA PRO A 70 -5.20 3.52 -15.33
C PRO A 70 -6.69 3.59 -14.98
N LYS A 71 -7.24 2.54 -14.39
CA LYS A 71 -8.66 2.43 -14.06
C LYS A 71 -9.05 3.26 -12.84
N ASP A 72 -8.25 3.18 -11.79
CA ASP A 72 -8.61 3.70 -10.45
C ASP A 72 -7.66 4.78 -9.96
N GLN A 73 -6.60 5.09 -10.71
CA GLN A 73 -5.56 6.07 -10.36
C GLN A 73 -4.89 5.78 -9.01
N ARG A 74 -4.78 4.49 -8.65
CA ARG A 74 -4.18 4.03 -7.41
C ARG A 74 -2.68 3.84 -7.54
N ASN A 75 -1.90 4.43 -6.65
CA ASN A 75 -0.49 4.15 -6.50
C ASN A 75 -0.26 2.85 -5.68
N PRO A 76 0.98 2.35 -5.53
CA PRO A 76 1.27 1.11 -4.80
C PRO A 76 0.73 1.05 -3.36
N LEU A 77 0.74 2.17 -2.61
CA LEU A 77 0.18 2.21 -1.24
C LEU A 77 -1.34 2.02 -1.24
N HIS A 78 -2.04 2.65 -2.16
CA HIS A 78 -3.48 2.41 -2.33
C HIS A 78 -3.78 0.94 -2.63
N ILE A 79 -3.02 0.34 -3.58
CA ILE A 79 -3.19 -1.07 -3.95
C ILE A 79 -2.98 -1.95 -2.73
N PHE A 80 -1.93 -1.71 -1.95
CA PHE A 80 -1.62 -2.49 -0.76
C PHE A 80 -2.78 -2.49 0.25
N TYR A 81 -3.19 -1.32 0.70
CA TYR A 81 -4.23 -1.21 1.73
C TYR A 81 -5.61 -1.60 1.24
N PHE A 82 -5.86 -1.48 -0.07
CA PHE A 82 -7.12 -1.93 -0.65
C PHE A 82 -7.19 -3.45 -0.83
N SER A 83 -6.07 -4.10 -1.15
CA SER A 83 -6.04 -5.51 -1.54
C SER A 83 -5.83 -6.46 -0.35
N VAL A 84 -5.10 -6.02 0.70
CA VAL A 84 -4.73 -6.88 1.83
C VAL A 84 -5.49 -6.47 3.07
N MET A 85 -6.60 -7.16 3.32
CA MET A 85 -7.52 -6.77 4.42
C MET A 85 -6.98 -7.10 5.82
N ARG A 86 -6.16 -8.13 5.97
CA ARG A 86 -5.61 -8.57 7.27
C ARG A 86 -4.14 -8.95 7.14
N PRO A 87 -3.28 -7.99 6.81
CA PRO A 87 -1.84 -8.24 6.70
C PRO A 87 -1.25 -8.59 8.06
N ASP A 88 -0.12 -9.29 8.04
CA ASP A 88 0.74 -9.31 9.23
C ASP A 88 1.16 -7.87 9.56
N PRO A 89 1.07 -7.42 10.84
CA PRO A 89 1.36 -6.03 11.21
C PRO A 89 2.80 -5.60 10.92
N GLN A 90 3.78 -6.50 11.08
CA GLN A 90 5.19 -6.20 10.82
C GLN A 90 5.45 -6.09 9.32
N TYR A 91 4.84 -6.98 8.52
CA TYR A 91 4.88 -6.88 7.06
C TYR A 91 4.25 -5.57 6.59
N MET A 92 3.08 -5.21 7.13
CA MET A 92 2.39 -3.97 6.75
C MET A 92 3.27 -2.74 7.01
N LEU A 93 3.87 -2.66 8.19
CA LEU A 93 4.78 -1.55 8.54
C LEU A 93 6.00 -1.53 7.62
N LYS A 94 6.68 -2.66 7.44
CA LYS A 94 7.88 -2.74 6.61
C LYS A 94 7.62 -2.38 5.15
N ALA A 95 6.54 -2.90 4.58
CA ALA A 95 6.14 -2.60 3.20
C ALA A 95 5.78 -1.11 3.01
N THR A 96 5.08 -0.51 3.99
CA THR A 96 4.78 0.92 4.02
C THR A 96 6.06 1.75 4.06
N GLN A 97 6.98 1.42 4.97
CA GLN A 97 8.27 2.13 5.08
C GLN A 97 9.06 2.10 3.76
N LEU A 98 9.18 0.93 3.13
CA LEU A 98 9.89 0.79 1.86
C LEU A 98 9.33 1.70 0.76
N LEU A 99 8.01 1.81 0.67
CA LEU A 99 7.37 2.68 -0.33
C LEU A 99 7.56 4.16 0.01
N VAL A 100 7.35 4.56 1.25
CA VAL A 100 7.47 5.97 1.67
C VAL A 100 8.92 6.44 1.58
N GLU A 101 9.87 5.64 2.05
CA GLU A 101 11.32 5.94 1.95
C GLU A 101 11.79 6.03 0.48
N ALA A 102 11.14 5.27 -0.43
CA ALA A 102 11.41 5.36 -1.86
C ALA A 102 10.73 6.55 -2.56
N GLY A 103 9.91 7.33 -1.85
CA GLY A 103 9.26 8.54 -2.37
C GLY A 103 7.87 8.34 -2.94
N THR A 104 7.13 7.31 -2.50
CA THR A 104 5.72 7.17 -2.86
C THR A 104 4.92 8.34 -2.29
N ASP A 105 4.10 8.97 -3.13
CA ASP A 105 3.21 10.05 -2.70
C ASP A 105 2.11 9.51 -1.77
N ILE A 106 2.28 9.79 -0.47
CA ILE A 106 1.34 9.38 0.59
C ILE A 106 0.03 10.18 0.57
N ASN A 107 0.00 11.31 -0.15
CA ASN A 107 -1.17 12.17 -0.31
C ASN A 107 -1.72 12.14 -1.75
N GLY A 108 -1.15 11.27 -2.60
CA GLY A 108 -1.68 11.03 -3.94
C GLY A 108 -3.16 10.61 -3.85
N LYS A 109 -4.01 11.23 -4.67
CA LYS A 109 -5.43 10.92 -4.71
C LYS A 109 -5.74 9.91 -5.80
N ASP A 110 -6.55 8.92 -5.48
CA ASP A 110 -7.13 8.05 -6.49
C ASP A 110 -8.35 8.73 -7.17
N LYS A 111 -9.02 8.01 -8.05
CA LYS A 111 -10.20 8.53 -8.76
C LYS A 111 -11.37 8.91 -7.84
N TYR A 112 -11.37 8.45 -6.59
CA TYR A 112 -12.39 8.79 -5.59
C TYR A 112 -11.95 9.96 -4.70
N GLY A 113 -10.80 10.55 -4.97
CA GLY A 113 -10.19 11.58 -4.14
C GLY A 113 -9.60 11.06 -2.84
N ALA A 114 -9.54 9.75 -2.66
CA ALA A 114 -9.02 9.11 -1.45
C ALA A 114 -7.49 9.03 -1.49
N ILE A 115 -6.83 9.35 -0.39
CA ILE A 115 -5.41 9.09 -0.17
C ILE A 115 -5.21 7.68 0.39
N PRO A 116 -3.99 7.09 0.35
CA PRO A 116 -3.75 5.73 0.85
C PRO A 116 -4.24 5.50 2.28
N LEU A 117 -4.10 6.47 3.18
CA LEU A 117 -4.53 6.38 4.57
C LEU A 117 -6.03 6.10 4.72
N ASN A 118 -6.89 6.61 3.81
CA ASN A 118 -8.32 6.29 3.82
C ASN A 118 -8.56 4.78 3.74
N TYR A 119 -7.81 4.08 2.89
CA TYR A 119 -7.93 2.62 2.74
C TYR A 119 -7.33 1.85 3.93
N ALA A 120 -6.22 2.34 4.49
CA ALA A 120 -5.67 1.76 5.71
C ALA A 120 -6.66 1.82 6.90
N ILE A 121 -7.52 2.85 6.95
CA ILE A 121 -8.54 3.02 7.98
C ILE A 121 -9.78 2.15 7.70
N THR A 122 -10.27 2.18 6.45
CA THR A 122 -11.60 1.65 6.11
C THR A 122 -11.58 0.20 5.64
N VAL A 123 -10.55 -0.23 4.93
CA VAL A 123 -10.44 -1.57 4.32
C VAL A 123 -9.63 -2.54 5.15
N VAL A 124 -8.50 -2.11 5.71
CA VAL A 124 -7.68 -2.96 6.58
C VAL A 124 -8.43 -3.27 7.88
N LYS A 125 -8.57 -4.56 8.19
CA LYS A 125 -9.36 -5.08 9.32
C LYS A 125 -8.48 -5.53 10.51
N LEU A 126 -7.28 -4.99 10.63
CA LEU A 126 -6.47 -5.18 11.83
C LEU A 126 -7.05 -4.38 13.00
N PRO A 127 -6.92 -4.90 14.24
CA PRO A 127 -7.15 -4.10 15.43
C PRO A 127 -6.32 -2.81 15.37
N THR A 128 -6.86 -1.72 15.89
CA THR A 128 -6.19 -0.41 15.80
C THR A 128 -4.80 -0.43 16.44
N GLU A 129 -4.64 -1.11 17.57
CA GLU A 129 -3.37 -1.24 18.27
C GLU A 129 -2.31 -1.94 17.40
N ALA A 130 -2.71 -2.95 16.63
CA ALA A 130 -1.81 -3.66 15.72
C ALA A 130 -1.43 -2.82 14.48
N ALA A 131 -2.34 -1.98 13.99
CA ALA A 131 -2.11 -1.09 12.86
C ALA A 131 -1.52 0.27 13.26
N MET A 132 -1.51 0.60 14.56
CA MET A 132 -1.07 1.89 15.08
C MET A 132 0.33 2.32 14.60
N PRO A 133 1.34 1.42 14.54
CA PRO A 133 2.66 1.80 14.01
C PRO A 133 2.61 2.32 12.58
N VAL A 134 1.72 1.78 11.74
CA VAL A 134 1.54 2.23 10.35
C VAL A 134 0.84 3.59 10.31
N TYR A 135 -0.21 3.78 11.10
CA TYR A 135 -0.92 5.06 11.19
C TYR A 135 0.00 6.17 11.67
N GLN A 136 0.74 5.93 12.77
CA GLN A 136 1.71 6.87 13.30
C GLN A 136 2.77 7.21 12.26
N TYR A 137 3.33 6.18 11.59
CA TYR A 137 4.35 6.37 10.56
C TYR A 137 3.85 7.25 9.41
N LEU A 138 2.66 6.98 8.87
CA LEU A 138 2.09 7.78 7.78
C LEU A 138 1.81 9.23 8.20
N ILE A 139 1.27 9.44 9.41
CA ILE A 139 0.97 10.77 9.95
C ILE A 139 2.27 11.55 10.18
N ASP A 140 3.28 10.92 10.77
CA ASP A 140 4.60 11.56 11.03
C ASP A 140 5.32 11.92 9.73
N HIS A 141 5.03 11.22 8.62
CA HIS A 141 5.56 11.51 7.28
C HIS A 141 4.66 12.44 6.46
N GLY A 142 3.63 13.04 7.09
CA GLY A 142 2.83 14.10 6.49
C GLY A 142 1.59 13.63 5.73
N SER A 143 1.01 12.46 6.06
CA SER A 143 -0.33 12.13 5.55
C SER A 143 -1.33 13.19 5.97
N ASP A 144 -2.05 13.77 5.00
CA ASP A 144 -3.03 14.82 5.24
C ASP A 144 -4.35 14.22 5.76
N ILE A 145 -4.50 14.24 7.08
CA ILE A 145 -5.69 13.71 7.76
C ILE A 145 -6.94 14.60 7.59
N CYS A 146 -6.77 15.83 7.11
CA CYS A 146 -7.83 16.81 6.93
C CYS A 146 -8.31 16.91 5.47
N GLU A 147 -7.57 16.30 4.52
CA GLU A 147 -7.94 16.32 3.10
C GLU A 147 -9.25 15.55 2.88
N LYS A 148 -10.15 16.14 2.11
CA LYS A 148 -11.45 15.55 1.79
C LYS A 148 -11.39 14.74 0.50
N ASP A 149 -12.01 13.58 0.52
CA ASP A 149 -12.28 12.82 -0.67
C ASP A 149 -13.50 13.36 -1.46
N ASN A 150 -13.87 12.71 -2.56
CA ASN A 150 -15.01 13.13 -3.39
C ASN A 150 -16.38 12.98 -2.69
N SER A 151 -16.43 12.29 -1.55
CA SER A 151 -17.63 12.21 -0.67
C SER A 151 -17.67 13.35 0.36
N GLY A 152 -16.64 14.19 0.39
CA GLY A 152 -16.50 15.29 1.35
C GLY A 152 -16.03 14.84 2.73
N LYS A 153 -15.50 13.62 2.88
CA LYS A 153 -15.04 13.05 4.15
C LYS A 153 -13.52 13.05 4.26
N THR A 154 -13.04 13.36 5.45
CA THR A 154 -11.63 13.28 5.82
C THR A 154 -11.26 11.91 6.37
N CYS A 155 -9.96 11.63 6.53
CA CYS A 155 -9.48 10.44 7.24
C CYS A 155 -10.01 10.35 8.66
N LEU A 156 -10.11 11.49 9.36
CA LEU A 156 -10.66 11.57 10.71
C LEU A 156 -12.16 11.24 10.74
N ASP A 157 -12.93 11.72 9.75
CA ASP A 157 -14.36 11.38 9.65
C ASP A 157 -14.56 9.87 9.50
N TYR A 158 -13.78 9.22 8.63
CA TYR A 158 -13.82 7.76 8.49
C TYR A 158 -13.41 7.03 9.77
N ALA A 159 -12.37 7.49 10.46
CA ALA A 159 -11.94 6.87 11.72
C ALA A 159 -13.05 6.92 12.79
N ARG A 160 -13.80 8.01 12.86
CA ARG A 160 -14.92 8.19 13.80
C ARG A 160 -16.13 7.28 13.51
N GLU A 161 -16.27 6.79 12.28
CA GLU A 161 -17.35 5.86 11.93
C GLU A 161 -17.17 4.46 12.53
N PHE A 162 -15.96 4.13 12.95
CA PHE A 162 -15.62 2.81 13.49
C PHE A 162 -15.21 2.90 14.96
N SER A 163 -16.03 2.35 15.86
CA SER A 163 -15.75 2.37 17.30
C SER A 163 -14.38 1.73 17.66
N TRP A 164 -13.93 0.73 16.90
CA TRP A 164 -12.61 0.14 17.12
C TRP A 164 -11.44 1.03 16.68
N ARG A 165 -11.69 2.18 16.04
CA ARG A 165 -10.68 3.17 15.64
C ARG A 165 -10.51 4.31 16.65
N ASN A 166 -11.10 4.24 17.84
CA ASN A 166 -11.03 5.31 18.83
C ASN A 166 -9.58 5.70 19.20
N GLY A 167 -8.65 4.74 19.27
CA GLY A 167 -7.23 5.04 19.49
C GLY A 167 -6.61 5.86 18.36
N LEU A 168 -7.01 5.59 17.10
CA LEU A 168 -6.58 6.37 15.94
C LEU A 168 -7.20 7.77 15.95
N VAL A 169 -8.47 7.89 16.32
CA VAL A 169 -9.13 9.21 16.47
C VAL A 169 -8.35 10.07 17.46
N SER A 170 -7.98 9.52 18.63
CA SER A 170 -7.19 10.24 19.64
C SER A 170 -5.83 10.69 19.10
N LEU A 171 -5.16 9.85 18.32
CA LEU A 171 -3.89 10.19 17.68
C LEU A 171 -4.07 11.35 16.71
N MET A 172 -5.07 11.29 15.81
CA MET A 172 -5.32 12.33 14.80
C MET A 172 -5.73 13.67 15.41
N GLU A 173 -6.55 13.66 16.46
CA GLU A 173 -6.95 14.88 17.17
C GLU A 173 -5.77 15.53 17.91
N GLY A 174 -4.84 14.73 18.42
CA GLY A 174 -3.61 15.23 19.05
C GLY A 174 -2.63 15.87 18.06
N THR A 175 -2.64 15.45 16.81
CA THR A 175 -1.78 16.02 15.75
C THR A 175 -2.39 17.22 15.04
N ALA A 176 -3.70 17.40 15.09
CA ALA A 176 -4.42 18.52 14.49
C ALA A 176 -4.42 19.80 15.37
N SER A 177 -3.84 19.72 16.59
CA SER A 177 -3.72 20.83 17.56
C SER A 177 -2.39 21.51 17.44
#